data_f7ce43f47c429ae2e1561dd65ddf8556
#
_entry.id   f7ce43f47c429ae2e1561dd65ddf8556
#
_cell.length_a   1.000
_cell.length_b   1.000
_cell.length_c   1.000
_cell.angle_alpha   90.00
_cell.angle_beta   90.00
_cell.angle_gamma   90.00
#
_symmetry.space_group_name_H-M   'P 1'
#
loop_
_entity.id
_entity.type
_entity.pdbx_description
1 polymer ?
#
loop_
_entity_poly.entity_id
_entity_poly.type
_entity_poly.pdbx_seq_one_letter_code
_entity_poly.pdbx_strand_id
1 'polypeptide(L)'
;MITGGARRLGRASALALAGAGADVAITFLHSGREAQHTVIDLSSFGVRALALRCDVTAEKSVKAALKETRRELGGLDILVNNAANYETVEFEKLSLKQWDGMFASNVRGPFLVSREALKSLRERRGKIINMGSLGGIQPWTSHAHYCSSKAALHMLTKVMAKALAPEIAVNCVAPGMIDLGEKSAAAFMKRMARQTPMQRNGTGEEIAAAVLFFATAPHFITGQVMVVDGGLSL
;
A
#
# COMPACT_ATOMS: atom_id res chain seq x y z
N MET A 1 -10.03 -3.46 3.35
CA MET A 1 -9.76 -2.00 3.46
C MET A 1 -8.43 -1.65 2.84
N ILE A 2 -8.36 -0.53 2.09
CA ILE A 2 -7.12 -0.04 1.45
C ILE A 2 -6.83 1.38 1.96
N THR A 3 -5.69 1.59 2.62
CA THR A 3 -5.28 2.94 3.02
C THR A 3 -4.73 3.72 1.83
N GLY A 4 -5.11 5.00 1.69
CA GLY A 4 -4.72 5.81 0.53
C GLY A 4 -5.28 5.29 -0.80
N GLY A 5 -6.50 4.71 -0.79
CA GLY A 5 -7.11 4.04 -1.93
C GLY A 5 -7.77 4.95 -2.97
N ALA A 6 -7.71 6.28 -2.78
CA ALA A 6 -8.43 7.23 -3.65
C ALA A 6 -7.83 7.38 -5.07
N ARG A 7 -6.56 7.07 -5.26
CA ARG A 7 -5.84 7.28 -6.53
C ARG A 7 -4.63 6.36 -6.67
N ARG A 8 -3.99 6.39 -7.85
CA ARG A 8 -2.74 5.68 -8.15
C ARG A 8 -2.82 4.17 -7.80
N LEU A 9 -1.77 3.60 -7.21
CA LEU A 9 -1.68 2.17 -6.88
C LEU A 9 -2.78 1.71 -5.91
N GLY A 10 -3.17 2.58 -4.97
CA GLY A 10 -4.25 2.27 -4.03
C GLY A 10 -5.59 2.09 -4.75
N ARG A 11 -5.91 2.97 -5.73
CA ARG A 11 -7.11 2.84 -6.55
C ARG A 11 -7.05 1.60 -7.44
N ALA A 12 -5.94 1.34 -8.10
CA ALA A 12 -5.77 0.14 -8.93
C ALA A 12 -5.98 -1.14 -8.09
N SER A 13 -5.38 -1.20 -6.90
CA SER A 13 -5.58 -2.32 -5.97
C SER A 13 -7.03 -2.46 -5.51
N ALA A 14 -7.73 -1.33 -5.26
CA ALA A 14 -9.13 -1.33 -4.88
C ALA A 14 -10.02 -1.89 -5.99
N LEU A 15 -9.81 -1.46 -7.25
CA LEU A 15 -10.55 -1.94 -8.42
C LEU A 15 -10.31 -3.43 -8.67
N ALA A 16 -9.08 -3.92 -8.54
CA ALA A 16 -8.77 -5.34 -8.70
C ALA A 16 -9.46 -6.21 -7.64
N LEU A 17 -9.50 -5.75 -6.38
CA LEU A 17 -10.21 -6.47 -5.31
C LEU A 17 -11.74 -6.43 -5.50
N ALA A 18 -12.30 -5.29 -5.93
CA ALA A 18 -13.72 -5.18 -6.26
C ALA A 18 -14.11 -6.07 -7.44
N GLY A 19 -13.30 -6.12 -8.50
CA GLY A 19 -13.47 -7.01 -9.64
C GLY A 19 -13.42 -8.51 -9.26
N ALA A 20 -12.77 -8.84 -8.15
CA ALA A 20 -12.78 -10.19 -7.57
C ALA A 20 -13.93 -10.41 -6.57
N GLY A 21 -14.89 -9.49 -6.46
CA GLY A 21 -16.09 -9.60 -5.64
C GLY A 21 -15.95 -9.15 -4.19
N ALA A 22 -14.86 -8.46 -3.83
CA ALA A 22 -14.70 -7.98 -2.47
C ALA A 22 -15.45 -6.65 -2.24
N ASP A 23 -16.13 -6.52 -1.11
CA ASP A 23 -16.56 -5.22 -0.60
C ASP A 23 -15.36 -4.38 -0.19
N VAL A 24 -15.33 -3.10 -0.55
CA VAL A 24 -14.12 -2.28 -0.46
C VAL A 24 -14.33 -1.01 0.34
N ALA A 25 -13.59 -0.86 1.44
CA ALA A 25 -13.38 0.42 2.10
C ALA A 25 -12.03 1.01 1.65
N ILE A 26 -12.04 2.22 1.09
CA ILE A 26 -10.83 2.99 0.83
C ILE A 26 -10.69 4.11 1.86
N THR A 27 -9.45 4.48 2.19
CA THR A 27 -9.24 5.70 2.98
C THR A 27 -8.49 6.77 2.19
N PHE A 28 -8.66 8.02 2.59
CA PHE A 28 -7.99 9.19 2.04
C PHE A 28 -7.71 10.22 3.14
N LEU A 29 -6.73 11.09 2.93
CA LEU A 29 -6.48 12.22 3.84
C LEU A 29 -6.97 13.55 3.23
N HIS A 30 -6.56 13.84 2.00
CA HIS A 30 -6.85 15.09 1.30
C HIS A 30 -7.63 14.90 -0.01
N SER A 31 -7.57 13.72 -0.64
CA SER A 31 -8.12 13.42 -1.97
C SER A 31 -9.60 13.00 -1.92
N GLY A 32 -10.47 13.83 -1.29
CA GLY A 32 -11.89 13.48 -1.09
C GLY A 32 -12.67 13.34 -2.39
N ARG A 33 -12.42 14.21 -3.38
CA ARG A 33 -13.09 14.17 -4.69
C ARG A 33 -12.73 12.90 -5.45
N GLU A 34 -11.45 12.57 -5.52
CA GLU A 34 -10.97 11.34 -6.17
C GLU A 34 -11.47 10.09 -5.45
N ALA A 35 -11.60 10.15 -4.11
CA ALA A 35 -12.15 9.06 -3.33
C ALA A 35 -13.62 8.78 -3.69
N GLN A 36 -14.45 9.82 -3.89
CA GLN A 36 -15.84 9.67 -4.32
C GLN A 36 -15.93 9.06 -5.73
N HIS A 37 -15.11 9.52 -6.68
CA HIS A 37 -15.05 8.91 -8.01
C HIS A 37 -14.66 7.44 -7.93
N THR A 38 -13.66 7.12 -7.11
CA THR A 38 -13.23 5.73 -6.93
C THR A 38 -14.35 4.86 -6.34
N VAL A 39 -15.15 5.36 -5.39
CA VAL A 39 -16.30 4.63 -4.84
C VAL A 39 -17.34 4.34 -5.93
N ILE A 40 -17.62 5.30 -6.81
CA ILE A 40 -18.54 5.09 -7.94
C ILE A 40 -18.03 3.96 -8.84
N ASP A 41 -16.73 4.00 -9.20
CA ASP A 41 -16.12 2.97 -10.03
C ASP A 41 -16.13 1.59 -9.35
N LEU A 42 -15.87 1.53 -8.03
CA LEU A 42 -15.94 0.29 -7.25
C LEU A 42 -17.37 -0.29 -7.22
N SER A 43 -18.36 0.57 -7.04
CA SER A 43 -19.78 0.18 -6.99
C SER A 43 -20.28 -0.40 -8.32
N SER A 44 -19.66 -0.05 -9.46
CA SER A 44 -20.01 -0.61 -10.77
C SER A 44 -19.73 -2.11 -10.88
N PHE A 45 -18.89 -2.68 -9.99
CA PHE A 45 -18.70 -4.14 -9.88
C PHE A 45 -19.79 -4.87 -9.08
N GLY A 46 -20.81 -4.16 -8.59
CA GLY A 46 -21.90 -4.76 -7.81
C GLY A 46 -21.53 -5.02 -6.34
N VAL A 47 -20.41 -4.49 -5.85
CA VAL A 47 -19.95 -4.63 -4.47
C VAL A 47 -20.27 -3.38 -3.63
N ARG A 48 -20.29 -3.52 -2.30
CA ARG A 48 -20.36 -2.37 -1.40
C ARG A 48 -19.02 -1.64 -1.38
N ALA A 49 -19.07 -0.32 -1.51
CA ALA A 49 -17.87 0.51 -1.51
C ALA A 49 -18.08 1.76 -0.65
N LEU A 50 -17.05 2.14 0.12
CA LEU A 50 -17.08 3.37 0.92
C LEU A 50 -15.71 4.06 0.96
N ALA A 51 -15.74 5.39 1.10
CA ALA A 51 -14.55 6.20 1.28
C ALA A 51 -14.57 6.86 2.66
N LEU A 52 -13.49 6.72 3.42
CA LEU A 52 -13.36 7.22 4.77
C LEU A 52 -12.17 8.16 4.87
N ARG A 53 -12.38 9.34 5.47
CA ARG A 53 -11.23 10.21 5.77
C ARG A 53 -10.42 9.60 6.91
N CYS A 54 -9.11 9.38 6.68
CA CYS A 54 -8.23 8.78 7.67
C CYS A 54 -6.80 9.32 7.54
N ASP A 55 -6.30 9.89 8.62
CA ASP A 55 -4.88 10.13 8.81
C ASP A 55 -4.28 8.88 9.46
N VAL A 56 -3.47 8.13 8.72
CA VAL A 56 -2.84 6.89 9.21
C VAL A 56 -1.81 7.14 10.30
N THR A 57 -1.37 8.38 10.50
CA THR A 57 -0.42 8.76 11.56
C THR A 57 -1.10 9.07 12.89
N ALA A 58 -2.43 9.21 12.88
CA ALA A 58 -3.25 9.57 14.04
C ALA A 58 -4.11 8.39 14.52
N GLU A 59 -3.79 7.85 15.70
CA GLU A 59 -4.45 6.66 16.24
C GLU A 59 -5.97 6.80 16.33
N LYS A 60 -6.48 7.97 16.78
CA LYS A 60 -7.93 8.24 16.85
C LYS A 60 -8.59 8.16 15.47
N SER A 61 -7.93 8.67 14.43
CA SER A 61 -8.42 8.63 13.05
C SER A 61 -8.47 7.20 12.51
N VAL A 62 -7.44 6.41 12.79
CA VAL A 62 -7.37 4.99 12.41
C VAL A 62 -8.48 4.19 13.08
N LYS A 63 -8.67 4.37 14.40
CA LYS A 63 -9.76 3.70 15.16
C LYS A 63 -11.13 4.02 14.58
N ALA A 64 -11.39 5.29 14.27
CA ALA A 64 -12.65 5.72 13.68
C ALA A 64 -12.90 5.07 12.31
N ALA A 65 -11.91 5.08 11.41
CA ALA A 65 -12.01 4.48 10.08
C ALA A 65 -12.26 2.96 10.14
N LEU A 66 -11.56 2.24 11.02
CA LEU A 66 -11.76 0.80 11.20
C LEU A 66 -13.11 0.46 11.83
N LYS A 67 -13.57 1.27 12.80
CA LYS A 67 -14.92 1.11 13.39
C LYS A 67 -15.98 1.23 12.31
N GLU A 68 -15.87 2.25 11.47
CA GLU A 68 -16.81 2.51 10.38
C GLU A 68 -16.76 1.40 9.32
N THR A 69 -15.56 0.97 8.91
CA THR A 69 -15.40 -0.17 7.99
C THR A 69 -16.12 -1.42 8.50
N ARG A 70 -15.95 -1.75 9.78
CA ARG A 70 -16.63 -2.91 10.39
C ARG A 70 -18.14 -2.75 10.43
N ARG A 71 -18.63 -1.53 10.74
CA ARG A 71 -20.07 -1.25 10.78
C ARG A 71 -20.73 -1.44 9.43
N GLU A 72 -20.11 -0.92 8.36
CA GLU A 72 -20.70 -0.88 7.03
C GLU A 72 -20.49 -2.19 6.25
N LEU A 73 -19.32 -2.84 6.41
CA LEU A 73 -18.97 -4.04 5.64
C LEU A 73 -19.04 -5.35 6.47
N GLY A 74 -19.30 -5.26 7.77
CA GLY A 74 -19.49 -6.44 8.63
C GLY A 74 -18.20 -7.13 9.08
N GLY A 75 -17.02 -6.59 8.75
CA GLY A 75 -15.74 -7.18 9.15
C GLY A 75 -14.57 -6.67 8.32
N LEU A 76 -13.41 -7.33 8.45
CA LEU A 76 -12.21 -7.02 7.68
C LEU A 76 -11.40 -8.31 7.44
N ASP A 77 -11.37 -8.75 6.20
CA ASP A 77 -10.64 -9.93 5.76
C ASP A 77 -9.26 -9.57 5.19
N ILE A 78 -9.17 -8.42 4.51
CA ILE A 78 -7.96 -7.98 3.82
C ILE A 78 -7.65 -6.52 4.17
N LEU A 79 -6.45 -6.27 4.69
CA LEU A 79 -5.90 -4.94 4.91
C LEU A 79 -4.76 -4.68 3.93
N VAL A 80 -4.86 -3.62 3.12
CA VAL A 80 -3.77 -3.13 2.26
C VAL A 80 -3.26 -1.81 2.84
N ASN A 81 -2.05 -1.82 3.39
CA ASN A 81 -1.34 -0.64 3.86
C ASN A 81 -0.62 0.02 2.67
N ASN A 82 -1.34 0.90 1.96
CA ASN A 82 -0.82 1.59 0.77
C ASN A 82 -0.54 3.08 1.02
N ALA A 83 -1.21 3.72 1.97
CA ALA A 83 -0.96 5.13 2.29
C ALA A 83 0.51 5.37 2.64
N ALA A 84 1.16 6.28 1.92
CA ALA A 84 2.58 6.57 2.10
C ALA A 84 2.90 7.98 1.62
N ASN A 85 3.97 8.54 2.15
CA ASN A 85 4.64 9.73 1.63
C ASN A 85 5.82 9.33 0.75
N TYR A 86 6.10 10.18 -0.24
CA TYR A 86 7.26 10.11 -1.12
C TYR A 86 7.77 11.52 -1.38
N GLU A 87 9.03 11.74 -1.17
CA GLU A 87 9.67 13.04 -1.37
C GLU A 87 11.11 12.85 -1.84
N THR A 88 11.57 13.74 -2.72
CA THR A 88 12.96 13.79 -3.18
C THR A 88 13.67 14.93 -2.47
N VAL A 89 14.69 14.61 -1.66
CA VAL A 89 15.51 15.58 -0.93
C VAL A 89 16.95 15.09 -0.91
N GLU A 90 17.90 15.97 -1.24
CA GLU A 90 19.32 15.70 -1.10
C GLU A 90 19.67 15.43 0.37
N PHE A 91 20.60 14.50 0.61
CA PHE A 91 20.92 14.03 1.96
C PHE A 91 21.28 15.17 2.93
N GLU A 92 22.09 16.12 2.48
CA GLU A 92 22.57 17.25 3.28
C GLU A 92 21.47 18.28 3.62
N LYS A 93 20.39 18.31 2.79
CA LYS A 93 19.26 19.24 2.96
C LYS A 93 18.08 18.61 3.71
N LEU A 94 18.18 17.33 4.03
CA LEU A 94 17.10 16.58 4.67
C LEU A 94 16.92 17.02 6.13
N SER A 95 15.78 17.64 6.43
CA SER A 95 15.44 18.05 7.79
C SER A 95 14.89 16.89 8.63
N LEU A 96 15.05 16.98 9.97
CA LEU A 96 14.46 16.02 10.90
C LEU A 96 12.93 15.94 10.75
N LYS A 97 12.25 17.07 10.49
CA LYS A 97 10.81 17.11 10.26
C LYS A 97 10.38 16.24 9.04
N GLN A 98 11.15 16.30 7.95
CA GLN A 98 10.88 15.48 6.76
C GLN A 98 11.18 14.00 7.05
N TRP A 99 12.30 13.72 7.73
CA TRP A 99 12.64 12.37 8.18
C TRP A 99 11.53 11.77 9.04
N ASP A 100 11.13 12.44 10.11
CA ASP A 100 10.09 11.97 11.05
C ASP A 100 8.74 11.82 10.38
N GLY A 101 8.37 12.76 9.49
CA GLY A 101 7.13 12.71 8.71
C GLY A 101 7.07 11.50 7.78
N MET A 102 8.21 11.14 7.15
CA MET A 102 8.33 9.97 6.29
C MET A 102 8.13 8.67 7.09
N PHE A 103 8.81 8.54 8.24
CA PHE A 103 8.65 7.38 9.11
C PHE A 103 7.27 7.32 9.77
N ALA A 104 6.69 8.46 10.11
CA ALA A 104 5.34 8.52 10.65
C ALA A 104 4.31 7.92 9.68
N SER A 105 4.38 8.28 8.39
CA SER A 105 3.43 7.75 7.39
C SER A 105 3.78 6.35 6.91
N ASN A 106 5.05 6.07 6.60
CA ASN A 106 5.44 4.86 5.88
C ASN A 106 5.72 3.65 6.79
N VAL A 107 5.94 3.87 8.09
CA VAL A 107 6.25 2.81 9.06
C VAL A 107 5.24 2.79 10.19
N ARG A 108 5.12 3.91 10.95
CA ARG A 108 4.19 4.00 12.07
C ARG A 108 2.74 3.87 11.63
N GLY A 109 2.37 4.45 10.47
CA GLY A 109 1.02 4.32 9.90
C GLY A 109 0.61 2.86 9.67
N PRO A 110 1.34 2.07 8.86
CA PRO A 110 1.09 0.64 8.70
C PRO A 110 1.05 -0.14 10.01
N PHE A 111 1.94 0.17 10.96
CA PHE A 111 1.90 -0.43 12.31
C PHE A 111 0.58 -0.13 13.03
N LEU A 112 0.18 1.15 13.10
CA LEU A 112 -1.06 1.57 13.80
C LEU A 112 -2.30 0.92 13.17
N VAL A 113 -2.43 1.01 11.84
CA VAL A 113 -3.59 0.46 11.13
C VAL A 113 -3.66 -1.06 11.31
N SER A 114 -2.52 -1.76 11.17
CA SER A 114 -2.48 -3.21 11.37
C SER A 114 -2.84 -3.60 12.80
N ARG A 115 -2.26 -2.93 13.81
CA ARG A 115 -2.53 -3.19 15.22
C ARG A 115 -4.02 -3.04 15.57
N GLU A 116 -4.64 -1.95 15.11
CA GLU A 116 -6.05 -1.69 15.38
C GLU A 116 -6.99 -2.63 14.58
N ALA A 117 -6.52 -3.21 13.48
CA ALA A 117 -7.27 -4.17 12.67
C ALA A 117 -7.21 -5.61 13.19
N LEU A 118 -6.31 -5.95 14.12
CA LEU A 118 -6.01 -7.33 14.53
C LEU A 118 -7.24 -8.13 14.95
N LYS A 119 -8.14 -7.52 15.72
CA LYS A 119 -9.35 -8.22 16.18
C LYS A 119 -10.17 -8.75 15.00
N SER A 120 -10.53 -7.88 14.04
CA SER A 120 -11.30 -8.29 12.86
C SER A 120 -10.54 -9.28 11.97
N LEU A 121 -9.25 -9.04 11.76
CA LEU A 121 -8.42 -9.92 10.94
C LEU A 121 -8.29 -11.33 11.54
N ARG A 122 -8.15 -11.46 12.88
CA ARG A 122 -8.11 -12.77 13.55
C ARG A 122 -9.45 -13.51 13.43
N GLU A 123 -10.56 -12.83 13.66
CA GLU A 123 -11.91 -13.40 13.53
C GLU A 123 -12.18 -13.97 12.13
N ARG A 124 -11.55 -13.39 11.11
CA ARG A 124 -11.72 -13.76 9.70
C ARG A 124 -10.58 -14.59 9.12
N ARG A 125 -9.53 -14.89 9.91
CA ARG A 125 -8.26 -15.45 9.40
C ARG A 125 -7.74 -14.63 8.21
N GLY A 126 -7.65 -13.33 8.43
CA GLY A 126 -7.44 -12.34 7.38
C GLY A 126 -5.98 -12.23 6.92
N LYS A 127 -5.75 -11.23 6.07
CA LYS A 127 -4.45 -10.96 5.46
C LYS A 127 -4.07 -9.49 5.54
N ILE A 128 -2.78 -9.22 5.71
CA ILE A 128 -2.20 -7.87 5.62
C ILE A 128 -1.24 -7.85 4.43
N ILE A 129 -1.41 -6.86 3.57
CA ILE A 129 -0.54 -6.61 2.42
C ILE A 129 0.03 -5.20 2.57
N ASN A 130 1.35 -5.11 2.74
CA ASN A 130 2.04 -3.84 2.83
C ASN A 130 2.54 -3.41 1.44
N MET A 131 2.36 -2.13 1.10
CA MET A 131 2.94 -1.56 -0.11
C MET A 131 4.35 -1.06 0.18
N GLY A 132 5.33 -1.90 -0.12
CA GLY A 132 6.75 -1.61 -0.05
C GLY A 132 7.25 -0.68 -1.16
N SER A 133 8.47 -0.92 -1.60
CA SER A 133 9.11 -0.26 -2.75
C SER A 133 10.42 -0.95 -3.08
N LEU A 134 10.84 -0.89 -4.35
CA LEU A 134 12.21 -1.20 -4.74
C LEU A 134 13.24 -0.35 -3.96
N GLY A 135 12.89 0.91 -3.62
CA GLY A 135 13.72 1.76 -2.76
C GLY A 135 13.97 1.23 -1.34
N GLY A 136 13.22 0.22 -0.88
CA GLY A 136 13.51 -0.49 0.36
C GLY A 136 14.56 -1.62 0.19
N ILE A 137 15.05 -1.85 -1.02
CA ILE A 137 16.02 -2.88 -1.40
C ILE A 137 17.25 -2.23 -2.04
N GLN A 138 17.03 -1.30 -2.97
CA GLN A 138 18.09 -0.55 -3.66
C GLN A 138 18.15 0.89 -3.14
N PRO A 139 19.36 1.44 -2.88
CA PRO A 139 19.50 2.82 -2.40
C PRO A 139 19.32 3.83 -3.54
N TRP A 140 18.62 4.93 -3.23
CA TRP A 140 18.48 6.09 -4.11
C TRP A 140 19.05 7.32 -3.39
N THR A 141 20.01 7.99 -3.99
CA THR A 141 20.86 9.02 -3.34
C THR A 141 20.07 10.19 -2.73
N SER A 142 18.98 10.60 -3.39
CA SER A 142 18.12 11.73 -2.93
C SER A 142 16.85 11.28 -2.20
N HIS A 143 16.84 10.05 -1.66
CA HIS A 143 15.65 9.47 -1.02
C HIS A 143 15.99 8.75 0.30
N ALA A 144 16.96 9.25 1.06
CA ALA A 144 17.45 8.57 2.26
C ALA A 144 16.33 8.19 3.23
N HIS A 145 15.45 9.13 3.58
CA HIS A 145 14.32 8.89 4.49
C HIS A 145 13.28 7.94 3.89
N TYR A 146 13.00 8.05 2.58
CA TYR A 146 12.05 7.17 1.90
C TYR A 146 12.57 5.72 1.82
N CYS A 147 13.79 5.53 1.31
CA CYS A 147 14.40 4.20 1.19
C CYS A 147 14.52 3.51 2.56
N SER A 148 15.00 4.24 3.58
CA SER A 148 15.09 3.73 4.95
C SER A 148 13.71 3.35 5.50
N SER A 149 12.67 4.17 5.26
CA SER A 149 11.31 3.86 5.71
C SER A 149 10.73 2.62 5.03
N LYS A 150 11.02 2.42 3.73
CA LYS A 150 10.54 1.24 2.99
C LYS A 150 11.30 -0.03 3.38
N ALA A 151 12.61 0.06 3.64
CA ALA A 151 13.38 -1.05 4.22
C ALA A 151 12.83 -1.45 5.61
N ALA A 152 12.52 -0.46 6.46
CA ALA A 152 11.89 -0.70 7.75
C ALA A 152 10.51 -1.37 7.60
N LEU A 153 9.69 -0.98 6.62
CA LEU A 153 8.39 -1.61 6.34
C LEU A 153 8.55 -3.07 5.85
N HIS A 154 9.58 -3.36 5.05
CA HIS A 154 9.88 -4.73 4.63
C HIS A 154 10.22 -5.61 5.84
N MET A 155 11.05 -5.11 6.77
CA MET A 155 11.35 -5.83 8.01
C MET A 155 10.11 -5.95 8.91
N LEU A 156 9.32 -4.89 9.08
CA LEU A 156 8.08 -4.91 9.84
C LEU A 156 7.10 -5.97 9.29
N THR A 157 7.03 -6.13 7.97
CA THR A 157 6.24 -7.20 7.33
C THR A 157 6.65 -8.58 7.84
N LYS A 158 7.96 -8.87 7.86
CA LYS A 158 8.49 -10.15 8.33
C LYS A 158 8.24 -10.38 9.82
N VAL A 159 8.40 -9.33 10.63
CA VAL A 159 8.10 -9.39 12.07
C VAL A 159 6.63 -9.66 12.32
N MET A 160 5.73 -8.94 11.64
CA MET A 160 4.29 -9.16 11.77
C MET A 160 3.89 -10.57 11.30
N ALA A 161 4.48 -11.07 10.21
CA ALA A 161 4.22 -12.43 9.72
C ALA A 161 4.53 -13.49 10.78
N LYS A 162 5.64 -13.37 11.51
CA LYS A 162 5.98 -14.27 12.61
C LYS A 162 5.08 -14.10 13.83
N ALA A 163 4.77 -12.84 14.18
CA ALA A 163 4.04 -12.53 15.42
C ALA A 163 2.54 -12.81 15.32
N LEU A 164 1.97 -12.80 14.09
CA LEU A 164 0.53 -12.90 13.87
C LEU A 164 0.10 -14.25 13.27
N ALA A 165 1.06 -15.14 13.00
CA ALA A 165 0.78 -16.51 12.61
C ALA A 165 0.24 -17.30 13.82
N PRO A 166 -0.64 -18.31 13.60
CA PRO A 166 -1.12 -18.79 12.31
C PRO A 166 -2.38 -18.06 11.78
N GLU A 167 -2.93 -17.07 12.51
CA GLU A 167 -4.24 -16.50 12.22
C GLU A 167 -4.21 -15.52 11.04
N ILE A 168 -3.11 -14.75 10.90
CA ILE A 168 -3.02 -13.68 9.90
C ILE A 168 -1.76 -13.88 9.06
N ALA A 169 -1.93 -13.97 7.74
CA ALA A 169 -0.81 -13.92 6.80
C ALA A 169 -0.44 -12.46 6.48
N VAL A 170 0.87 -12.16 6.48
CA VAL A 170 1.36 -10.80 6.23
C VAL A 170 2.43 -10.82 5.15
N ASN A 171 2.19 -10.10 4.05
CA ASN A 171 3.12 -10.03 2.92
C ASN A 171 3.31 -8.59 2.44
N CYS A 172 4.26 -8.37 1.55
CA CYS A 172 4.60 -7.08 0.99
C CYS A 172 4.72 -7.16 -0.53
N VAL A 173 4.15 -6.19 -1.24
CA VAL A 173 4.44 -5.93 -2.66
C VAL A 173 5.41 -4.76 -2.72
N ALA A 174 6.52 -4.91 -3.43
CA ALA A 174 7.56 -3.89 -3.58
C ALA A 174 7.63 -3.45 -5.06
N PRO A 175 6.90 -2.39 -5.45
CA PRO A 175 6.91 -1.88 -6.82
C PRO A 175 8.27 -1.28 -7.21
N GLY A 176 8.68 -1.49 -8.47
CA GLY A 176 9.74 -0.75 -9.14
C GLY A 176 9.26 0.56 -9.73
N MET A 177 9.68 0.85 -10.96
CA MET A 177 9.24 2.04 -11.71
C MET A 177 7.89 1.78 -12.36
N ILE A 178 6.86 2.49 -11.87
CA ILE A 178 5.48 2.34 -12.33
C ILE A 178 5.04 3.62 -13.02
N ASP A 179 4.62 3.52 -14.28
CA ASP A 179 4.06 4.66 -15.02
C ASP A 179 2.62 4.90 -14.59
N LEU A 180 2.40 6.06 -14.00
CA LEU A 180 1.08 6.52 -13.55
C LEU A 180 0.52 7.64 -14.45
N GLY A 181 1.12 7.84 -15.64
CA GLY A 181 0.67 8.83 -16.61
C GLY A 181 0.99 10.28 -16.24
N GLU A 182 1.94 10.54 -15.33
CA GLU A 182 2.31 11.89 -14.92
C GLU A 182 3.22 12.55 -15.96
N LYS A 183 2.71 13.56 -16.67
CA LYS A 183 3.44 14.28 -17.74
C LYS A 183 4.78 14.85 -17.26
N SER A 184 4.86 15.35 -16.04
CA SER A 184 6.09 15.89 -15.44
C SER A 184 7.20 14.87 -15.24
N ALA A 185 6.87 13.59 -15.13
CA ALA A 185 7.80 12.49 -14.96
C ALA A 185 8.16 11.77 -16.28
N ALA A 186 7.58 12.14 -17.42
CA ALA A 186 7.68 11.38 -18.66
C ALA A 186 9.13 11.13 -19.15
N ALA A 187 10.01 12.15 -19.09
CA ALA A 187 11.41 11.99 -19.48
C ALA A 187 12.18 11.02 -18.56
N PHE A 188 11.93 11.11 -17.25
CA PHE A 188 12.49 10.19 -16.26
C PHE A 188 11.99 8.77 -16.49
N MET A 189 10.69 8.59 -16.67
CA MET A 189 10.07 7.28 -16.92
C MET A 189 10.58 6.63 -18.21
N LYS A 190 10.78 7.40 -19.29
CA LYS A 190 11.40 6.91 -20.53
C LYS A 190 12.83 6.41 -20.32
N ARG A 191 13.62 7.11 -19.49
CA ARG A 191 14.96 6.67 -19.11
C ARG A 191 14.92 5.38 -18.32
N MET A 192 14.06 5.28 -17.33
CA MET A 192 13.92 4.09 -16.48
C MET A 192 13.45 2.87 -17.26
N ALA A 193 12.53 3.05 -18.20
CA ALA A 193 12.09 1.99 -19.10
C ALA A 193 13.26 1.34 -19.88
N ARG A 194 14.24 2.14 -20.33
CA ARG A 194 15.42 1.62 -21.04
C ARG A 194 16.39 0.85 -20.14
N GLN A 195 16.39 1.15 -18.83
CA GLN A 195 17.22 0.46 -17.84
C GLN A 195 16.56 -0.82 -17.31
N THR A 196 15.24 -0.89 -17.42
CA THR A 196 14.47 -2.06 -17.00
C THR A 196 14.66 -3.20 -18.02
N PRO A 197 15.02 -4.42 -17.61
CA PRO A 197 15.18 -5.57 -18.53
C PRO A 197 13.96 -5.83 -19.39
N MET A 198 12.74 -5.64 -18.87
CA MET A 198 11.48 -5.76 -19.63
C MET A 198 11.24 -4.59 -20.61
N GLN A 199 12.20 -3.64 -20.76
CA GLN A 199 12.19 -2.50 -21.70
C GLN A 199 10.96 -1.59 -21.59
N ARG A 200 10.32 -1.57 -20.43
CA ARG A 200 9.17 -0.70 -20.09
C ARG A 200 9.08 -0.47 -18.59
N ASN A 201 8.31 0.50 -18.20
CA ASN A 201 7.87 0.64 -16.81
C ASN A 201 6.68 -0.29 -16.55
N GLY A 202 6.44 -0.63 -15.29
CA GLY A 202 5.24 -1.34 -14.88
C GLY A 202 4.01 -0.43 -14.89
N THR A 203 2.83 -1.04 -14.74
CA THR A 203 1.54 -0.35 -14.64
C THR A 203 0.91 -0.52 -13.26
N GLY A 204 -0.11 0.29 -12.97
CA GLY A 204 -0.87 0.17 -11.74
C GLY A 204 -1.57 -1.19 -11.62
N GLU A 205 -2.04 -1.73 -12.74
CA GLU A 205 -2.74 -3.02 -12.85
C GLU A 205 -1.82 -4.19 -12.52
N GLU A 206 -0.55 -4.14 -12.92
CA GLU A 206 0.45 -5.17 -12.59
C GLU A 206 0.74 -5.22 -11.08
N ILE A 207 0.81 -4.06 -10.44
CA ILE A 207 0.93 -3.99 -8.98
C ILE A 207 -0.35 -4.49 -8.29
N ALA A 208 -1.51 -4.11 -8.82
CA ALA A 208 -2.79 -4.57 -8.31
C ALA A 208 -2.96 -6.10 -8.44
N ALA A 209 -2.45 -6.71 -9.51
CA ALA A 209 -2.41 -8.16 -9.68
C ALA A 209 -1.56 -8.85 -8.59
N ALA A 210 -0.41 -8.28 -8.21
CA ALA A 210 0.39 -8.79 -7.10
C ALA A 210 -0.32 -8.63 -5.73
N VAL A 211 -1.05 -7.53 -5.53
CA VAL A 211 -1.90 -7.34 -4.34
C VAL A 211 -3.01 -8.39 -4.31
N LEU A 212 -3.70 -8.61 -5.43
CA LEU A 212 -4.76 -9.62 -5.56
C LEU A 212 -4.21 -11.04 -5.32
N PHE A 213 -3.02 -11.36 -5.85
CA PHE A 213 -2.35 -12.62 -5.58
C PHE A 213 -2.21 -12.85 -4.07
N PHE A 214 -1.64 -11.92 -3.32
CA PHE A 214 -1.50 -12.09 -1.87
C PHE A 214 -2.85 -12.08 -1.14
N ALA A 215 -3.86 -11.38 -1.64
CA ALA A 215 -5.19 -11.37 -1.07
C ALA A 215 -5.87 -12.75 -1.16
N THR A 216 -5.62 -13.51 -2.22
CA THR A 216 -6.24 -14.81 -2.51
C THR A 216 -5.33 -16.01 -2.22
N ALA A 217 -4.01 -15.80 -2.12
CA ALA A 217 -3.02 -16.85 -1.91
C ALA A 217 -3.27 -17.69 -0.64
N PRO A 218 -2.79 -18.94 -0.56
CA PRO A 218 -2.84 -19.74 0.66
C PRO A 218 -2.17 -19.04 1.84
N HIS A 219 -2.67 -19.23 3.07
CA HIS A 219 -2.10 -18.63 4.30
C HIS A 219 -0.65 -19.08 4.59
N PHE A 220 -0.23 -20.18 4.00
CA PHE A 220 1.16 -20.66 4.14
C PHE A 220 2.18 -19.72 3.47
N ILE A 221 1.71 -18.82 2.59
CA ILE A 221 2.52 -17.74 2.01
C ILE A 221 2.45 -16.53 2.94
N THR A 222 3.47 -16.38 3.79
CA THR A 222 3.58 -15.26 4.74
C THR A 222 5.03 -14.79 4.87
N GLY A 223 5.24 -13.53 5.23
CA GLY A 223 6.56 -12.92 5.41
C GLY A 223 7.29 -12.58 4.10
N GLN A 224 6.64 -12.71 2.95
CA GLN A 224 7.26 -12.50 1.65
C GLN A 224 7.29 -11.01 1.26
N VAL A 225 8.35 -10.63 0.55
CA VAL A 225 8.47 -9.34 -0.15
C VAL A 225 8.59 -9.66 -1.63
N MET A 226 7.49 -9.46 -2.37
CA MET A 226 7.45 -9.68 -3.81
C MET A 226 7.84 -8.39 -4.53
N VAL A 227 8.97 -8.41 -5.21
CA VAL A 227 9.42 -7.31 -6.07
C VAL A 227 8.69 -7.41 -7.41
N VAL A 228 8.10 -6.29 -7.85
CA VAL A 228 7.40 -6.17 -9.15
C VAL A 228 8.00 -4.98 -9.88
N ASP A 229 9.11 -5.22 -10.59
CA ASP A 229 9.97 -4.16 -11.12
C ASP A 229 10.49 -4.42 -12.56
N GLY A 230 10.02 -5.48 -13.21
CA GLY A 230 10.48 -5.84 -14.56
C GLY A 230 11.95 -6.25 -14.63
N GLY A 231 12.53 -6.69 -13.51
CA GLY A 231 13.93 -7.10 -13.40
C GLY A 231 14.91 -5.96 -13.11
N LEU A 232 14.42 -4.74 -12.82
CA LEU A 232 15.28 -3.56 -12.59
C LEU A 232 16.24 -3.74 -11.40
N SER A 233 15.93 -4.62 -10.46
CA SER A 233 16.77 -4.91 -9.28
C SER A 233 17.80 -6.02 -9.46
N LEU A 234 17.83 -6.70 -10.59
CA LEU A 234 18.72 -7.83 -10.88
C LEU A 234 20.13 -7.40 -11.30
#